data_bf52f01146a0605e92c833b2413f0ee1
#
_entry.id   bf52f01146a0605e92c833b2413f0ee1
#
_cell.length_a   1.000
_cell.length_b   1.000
_cell.length_c   1.000
_cell.angle_alpha   90.00
_cell.angle_beta   90.00
_cell.angle_gamma   90.00
#
_symmetry.space_group_name_H-M   'P 1'
#
loop_
_entity.id
_entity.type
_entity.pdbx_description
1 polymer ?
#
loop_
_entity_poly.entity_id
_entity_poly.type
_entity_poly.pdbx_seq_one_letter_code
_entity_poly.pdbx_strand_id
1 'polypeptide(L)'
;MDSQQLAAGLVQYLMLVGLLTFHEYGHAWTAMKCGDDTAKSLGRVSLNPVVHMDLIGTVLLPLFMIFGPASVTQFMIGWAKPVPVNPHNLRNKNFDDILVTMAGPAMNLILAVGLVALAKVALIFHSDAMVTLCWQTAALSLLLCFFNLIPIPPLDGSQVMRVLTGMTWEAYARFAQFGFIGVILVLQIQPVRQLLSDVTFGTLLLLARIFGVH
;
A
#
# COMPACT_ATOMS: atom_id res chain seq x y z
N MET A 1 12.32 9.90 24.69
CA MET A 1 12.34 9.88 23.22
C MET A 1 13.01 11.16 22.75
N ASP A 2 14.01 11.04 21.89
CA ASP A 2 14.70 12.19 21.30
C ASP A 2 13.78 12.91 20.30
N SER A 3 13.87 14.23 20.20
CA SER A 3 13.10 15.06 19.26
C SER A 3 13.30 14.63 17.80
N GLN A 4 14.49 14.15 17.44
CA GLN A 4 14.80 13.65 16.12
C GLN A 4 14.07 12.33 15.80
N GLN A 5 13.98 11.42 16.77
CA GLN A 5 13.21 10.17 16.62
C GLN A 5 11.74 10.43 16.45
N LEU A 6 11.18 11.38 17.20
CA LEU A 6 9.79 11.79 17.07
C LEU A 6 9.51 12.36 15.67
N ALA A 7 10.36 13.28 15.22
CA ALA A 7 10.22 13.89 13.91
C ALA A 7 10.28 12.84 12.78
N ALA A 8 11.24 11.90 12.86
CA ALA A 8 11.37 10.81 11.89
C ALA A 8 10.13 9.90 11.89
N GLY A 9 9.60 9.53 13.04
CA GLY A 9 8.39 8.72 13.16
C GLY A 9 7.16 9.42 12.58
N LEU A 10 6.99 10.71 12.83
CA LEU A 10 5.90 11.51 12.26
C LEU A 10 6.01 11.63 10.74
N VAL A 11 7.21 11.82 10.20
CA VAL A 11 7.44 11.85 8.74
C VAL A 11 7.07 10.50 8.12
N GLN A 12 7.53 9.38 8.70
CA GLN A 12 7.16 8.04 8.23
C GLN A 12 5.66 7.80 8.28
N TYR A 13 5.00 8.27 9.33
CA TYR A 13 3.54 8.19 9.47
C TYR A 13 2.81 8.96 8.35
N LEU A 14 3.24 10.18 8.07
CA LEU A 14 2.65 11.00 7.00
C LEU A 14 2.86 10.36 5.63
N MET A 15 4.05 9.78 5.37
CA MET A 15 4.31 9.01 4.15
C MET A 15 3.34 7.83 4.04
N LEU A 16 3.21 7.02 5.10
CA LEU A 16 2.32 5.85 5.11
C LEU A 16 0.87 6.24 4.85
N VAL A 17 0.35 7.25 5.56
CA VAL A 17 -1.04 7.73 5.39
C VAL A 17 -1.27 8.25 3.96
N GLY A 18 -0.32 8.99 3.42
CA GLY A 18 -0.40 9.46 2.03
C GLY A 18 -0.46 8.30 1.04
N LEU A 19 0.47 7.35 1.13
CA LEU A 19 0.54 6.19 0.24
C LEU A 19 -0.70 5.30 0.33
N LEU A 20 -1.20 5.03 1.53
CA LEU A 20 -2.44 4.29 1.74
C LEU A 20 -3.66 5.04 1.15
N THR A 21 -3.70 6.36 1.27
CA THR A 21 -4.78 7.18 0.69
C THR A 21 -4.83 7.04 -0.83
N PHE A 22 -3.70 7.13 -1.50
CA PHE A 22 -3.64 6.95 -2.96
C PHE A 22 -3.95 5.52 -3.39
N HIS A 23 -3.50 4.54 -2.62
CA HIS A 23 -3.81 3.13 -2.83
C HIS A 23 -5.32 2.88 -2.81
N GLU A 24 -6.00 3.28 -1.73
CA GLU A 24 -7.45 3.14 -1.59
C GLU A 24 -8.22 3.97 -2.65
N TYR A 25 -7.72 5.18 -2.95
CA TYR A 25 -8.29 5.97 -4.04
C TYR A 25 -8.21 5.22 -5.38
N GLY A 26 -7.11 4.51 -5.65
CA GLY A 26 -6.95 3.68 -6.84
C GLY A 26 -8.08 2.65 -6.98
N HIS A 27 -8.36 1.90 -5.92
CA HIS A 27 -9.48 0.96 -5.89
C HIS A 27 -10.83 1.65 -6.11
N ALA A 28 -11.12 2.70 -5.34
CA ALA A 28 -12.39 3.41 -5.39
C ALA A 28 -12.67 4.02 -6.77
N TRP A 29 -11.67 4.67 -7.36
CA TRP A 29 -11.76 5.30 -8.66
C TRP A 29 -11.96 4.27 -9.78
N THR A 30 -11.24 3.16 -9.72
CA THR A 30 -11.35 2.09 -10.73
C THR A 30 -12.69 1.37 -10.61
N ALA A 31 -13.18 1.08 -9.40
CA ALA A 31 -14.50 0.51 -9.18
C ALA A 31 -15.60 1.39 -9.81
N MET A 32 -15.56 2.70 -9.56
CA MET A 32 -16.47 3.67 -10.17
C MET A 32 -16.40 3.63 -11.72
N LYS A 33 -15.22 3.54 -12.29
CA LYS A 33 -15.03 3.46 -13.75
C LYS A 33 -15.55 2.14 -14.33
N CYS A 34 -15.48 1.06 -13.57
CA CYS A 34 -15.99 -0.27 -13.92
C CYS A 34 -17.50 -0.42 -13.68
N GLY A 35 -18.19 0.60 -13.16
CA GLY A 35 -19.64 0.65 -13.00
C GLY A 35 -20.15 0.48 -11.58
N ASP A 36 -19.26 0.29 -10.60
CA ASP A 36 -19.63 0.21 -9.19
C ASP A 36 -19.48 1.58 -8.50
N ASP A 37 -20.60 2.26 -8.30
CA ASP A 37 -20.69 3.55 -7.59
C ASP A 37 -20.75 3.40 -6.06
N THR A 38 -20.57 2.20 -5.49
CA THR A 38 -20.67 1.96 -4.03
C THR A 38 -19.69 2.83 -3.25
N ALA A 39 -18.41 2.81 -3.62
CA ALA A 39 -17.39 3.64 -2.96
C ALA A 39 -17.66 5.14 -3.16
N LYS A 40 -18.12 5.54 -4.34
CA LYS A 40 -18.45 6.94 -4.65
C LYS A 40 -19.61 7.46 -3.81
N SER A 41 -20.70 6.70 -3.67
CA SER A 41 -21.87 7.08 -2.86
C SER A 41 -21.53 7.26 -1.38
N LEU A 42 -20.47 6.61 -0.90
CA LEU A 42 -19.94 6.73 0.46
C LEU A 42 -18.82 7.78 0.60
N GLY A 43 -18.57 8.58 -0.44
CA GLY A 43 -17.55 9.62 -0.43
C GLY A 43 -16.10 9.10 -0.42
N ARG A 44 -15.89 7.80 -0.81
CA ARG A 44 -14.57 7.15 -0.78
C ARG A 44 -13.72 7.42 -2.02
N VAL A 45 -14.28 7.99 -3.08
CA VAL A 45 -13.52 8.49 -4.25
C VAL A 45 -12.95 9.87 -3.91
N SER A 46 -11.96 9.90 -3.02
CA SER A 46 -11.41 11.12 -2.45
C SER A 46 -9.93 10.93 -2.10
N LEU A 47 -9.14 12.00 -2.24
CA LEU A 47 -7.76 12.07 -1.76
C LEU A 47 -7.67 12.62 -0.32
N ASN A 48 -8.80 12.83 0.36
CA ASN A 48 -8.80 13.16 1.77
C ASN A 48 -8.44 11.91 2.59
N PRO A 49 -7.30 11.88 3.31
CA PRO A 49 -6.87 10.69 4.05
C PRO A 49 -7.89 10.27 5.12
N VAL A 50 -8.62 11.20 5.72
CA VAL A 50 -9.55 10.93 6.83
C VAL A 50 -10.62 9.91 6.43
N VAL A 51 -11.10 9.93 5.18
CA VAL A 51 -12.11 8.97 4.72
C VAL A 51 -11.58 7.55 4.56
N HIS A 52 -10.26 7.38 4.47
CA HIS A 52 -9.56 6.10 4.33
C HIS A 52 -8.93 5.60 5.62
N MET A 53 -8.93 6.41 6.69
CA MET A 53 -8.31 6.02 7.96
C MET A 53 -9.13 4.94 8.67
N ASP A 54 -8.42 3.93 9.16
CA ASP A 54 -8.90 2.95 10.13
C ASP A 54 -8.44 3.33 11.53
N LEU A 55 -9.32 3.25 12.52
CA LEU A 55 -8.98 3.68 13.88
C LEU A 55 -7.81 2.88 14.46
N ILE A 56 -7.75 1.58 14.21
CA ILE A 56 -6.68 0.72 14.74
C ILE A 56 -5.47 0.77 13.81
N GLY A 57 -5.65 0.48 12.53
CA GLY A 57 -4.57 0.30 11.58
C GLY A 57 -3.85 1.58 11.17
N THR A 58 -4.59 2.71 11.07
CA THR A 58 -3.99 3.96 10.61
C THR A 58 -3.74 4.95 11.75
N VAL A 59 -4.43 4.81 12.90
CA VAL A 59 -4.27 5.77 14.01
C VAL A 59 -3.56 5.13 15.20
N LEU A 60 -4.21 4.16 15.87
CA LEU A 60 -3.70 3.67 17.15
C LEU A 60 -2.38 2.91 17.02
N LEU A 61 -2.27 2.02 16.04
CA LEU A 61 -1.07 1.21 15.87
C LEU A 61 0.16 2.05 15.48
N PRO A 62 0.11 2.93 14.47
CA PRO A 62 1.24 3.80 14.16
C PRO A 62 1.62 4.74 15.31
N LEU A 63 0.64 5.32 16.01
CA LEU A 63 0.92 6.15 17.19
C LEU A 63 1.59 5.35 18.30
N PHE A 64 1.12 4.13 18.57
CA PHE A 64 1.79 3.24 19.52
C PHE A 64 3.22 2.91 19.08
N MET A 65 3.47 2.75 17.79
CA MET A 65 4.82 2.52 17.28
C MET A 65 5.72 3.76 17.41
N ILE A 66 5.18 4.98 17.27
CA ILE A 66 5.92 6.23 17.43
C ILE A 66 6.26 6.47 18.91
N PHE A 67 5.31 6.30 19.81
CA PHE A 67 5.45 6.64 21.24
C PHE A 67 5.81 5.45 22.13
N GLY A 68 5.79 4.24 21.58
CA GLY A 68 6.09 3.00 22.31
C GLY A 68 7.60 2.75 22.50
N PRO A 69 7.95 1.60 23.11
CA PRO A 69 9.33 1.21 23.31
C PRO A 69 10.08 1.09 21.98
N ALA A 70 11.34 1.55 21.94
CA ALA A 70 12.18 1.55 20.74
C ALA A 70 12.36 0.15 20.07
N SER A 71 12.16 -0.92 20.81
CA SER A 71 12.18 -2.30 20.29
C SER A 71 11.03 -2.64 19.33
N VAL A 72 9.95 -1.84 19.33
CA VAL A 72 8.74 -2.04 18.50
C VAL A 72 8.75 -1.13 17.28
N THR A 73 9.61 -0.12 17.23
CA THR A 73 9.54 1.02 16.29
C THR A 73 10.41 0.87 15.03
N GLN A 74 10.95 -0.32 14.74
CA GLN A 74 11.86 -0.50 13.59
C GLN A 74 11.17 -0.35 12.23
N PHE A 75 9.87 -0.67 12.13
CA PHE A 75 9.11 -0.53 10.88
C PHE A 75 7.71 -0.01 11.20
N MET A 76 7.31 1.07 10.53
CA MET A 76 5.96 1.58 10.60
C MET A 76 5.00 0.60 9.90
N ILE A 77 4.09 0.00 10.66
CA ILE A 77 3.05 -0.91 10.14
C ILE A 77 1.70 -0.24 10.31
N GLY A 78 0.84 -0.41 9.32
CA GLY A 78 -0.51 0.09 9.37
C GLY A 78 -1.32 -0.38 8.15
N TRP A 79 -2.63 -0.22 8.24
CA TRP A 79 -3.57 -0.49 7.15
C TRP A 79 -4.64 0.57 7.10
N ALA A 80 -5.21 0.77 5.93
CA ALA A 80 -6.34 1.66 5.70
C ALA A 80 -7.67 0.92 5.92
N LYS A 81 -8.74 1.68 6.06
CA LYS A 81 -10.10 1.17 5.98
C LYS A 81 -10.38 0.73 4.53
N PRO A 82 -10.67 -0.56 4.26
CA PRO A 82 -10.85 -1.04 2.90
C PRO A 82 -11.97 -0.31 2.14
N VAL A 83 -11.77 -0.10 0.85
CA VAL A 83 -12.80 0.45 -0.04
C VAL A 83 -13.91 -0.59 -0.22
N PRO A 84 -15.18 -0.22 0.00
CA PRO A 84 -16.29 -1.13 -0.29
C PRO A 84 -16.50 -1.24 -1.80
N VAL A 85 -16.42 -2.46 -2.31
CA VAL A 85 -16.67 -2.81 -3.72
C VAL A 85 -17.80 -3.83 -3.76
N ASN A 86 -18.79 -3.61 -4.63
CA ASN A 86 -19.85 -4.56 -4.90
C ASN A 86 -19.62 -5.24 -6.27
N PRO A 87 -19.14 -6.49 -6.30
CA PRO A 87 -18.84 -7.18 -7.55
C PRO A 87 -20.04 -7.37 -8.48
N HIS A 88 -21.28 -7.30 -7.94
CA HIS A 88 -22.49 -7.42 -8.74
C HIS A 88 -22.74 -6.20 -9.64
N ASN A 89 -22.19 -5.04 -9.29
CA ASN A 89 -22.31 -3.80 -10.03
C ASN A 89 -21.27 -3.67 -11.17
N LEU A 90 -20.21 -4.49 -11.14
CA LEU A 90 -19.15 -4.48 -12.15
C LEU A 90 -19.70 -4.97 -13.50
N ARG A 91 -19.32 -4.29 -14.59
CA ARG A 91 -19.80 -4.59 -15.94
C ARG A 91 -19.31 -5.94 -16.44
N ASN A 92 -18.01 -6.21 -16.24
CA ASN A 92 -17.37 -7.47 -16.59
C ASN A 92 -16.78 -8.10 -15.32
N LYS A 93 -17.61 -8.87 -14.59
CA LYS A 93 -17.37 -9.28 -13.20
C LYS A 93 -15.94 -9.72 -12.90
N ASN A 94 -15.39 -10.67 -13.65
CA ASN A 94 -14.06 -11.22 -13.33
C ASN A 94 -12.93 -10.27 -13.75
N PHE A 95 -13.04 -9.67 -14.93
CA PHE A 95 -12.01 -8.77 -15.45
C PHE A 95 -11.96 -7.47 -14.65
N ASP A 96 -13.13 -6.86 -14.42
CA ASP A 96 -13.22 -5.61 -13.67
C ASP A 96 -12.81 -5.81 -12.20
N ASP A 97 -13.14 -6.98 -11.61
CA ASP A 97 -12.75 -7.32 -10.24
C ASP A 97 -11.21 -7.38 -10.10
N ILE A 98 -10.52 -8.04 -11.06
CA ILE A 98 -9.04 -8.02 -11.11
C ILE A 98 -8.53 -6.59 -11.32
N LEU A 99 -9.13 -5.82 -12.22
CA LEU A 99 -8.70 -4.45 -12.52
C LEU A 99 -8.84 -3.54 -11.30
N VAL A 100 -9.96 -3.63 -10.59
CA VAL A 100 -10.20 -2.90 -9.35
C VAL A 100 -9.18 -3.31 -8.27
N THR A 101 -8.98 -4.61 -8.10
CA THR A 101 -8.05 -5.15 -7.11
C THR A 101 -6.61 -4.73 -7.39
N MET A 102 -6.19 -4.74 -8.66
CA MET A 102 -4.82 -4.34 -9.04
C MET A 102 -4.60 -2.83 -9.03
N ALA A 103 -5.67 -2.03 -8.96
CA ALA A 103 -5.56 -0.56 -9.02
C ALA A 103 -4.82 0.05 -7.83
N GLY A 104 -4.96 -0.50 -6.62
CA GLY A 104 -4.20 -0.08 -5.44
C GLY A 104 -2.70 -0.29 -5.61
N PRO A 105 -2.24 -1.54 -5.82
CA PRO A 105 -0.83 -1.81 -6.12
C PRO A 105 -0.28 -1.01 -7.30
N ALA A 106 -1.05 -0.87 -8.38
CA ALA A 106 -0.65 -0.06 -9.53
C ALA A 106 -0.47 1.43 -9.18
N MET A 107 -1.34 1.99 -8.34
CA MET A 107 -1.21 3.36 -7.87
C MET A 107 0.09 3.55 -7.07
N ASN A 108 0.43 2.60 -6.20
CA ASN A 108 1.68 2.63 -5.46
C ASN A 108 2.91 2.55 -6.39
N LEU A 109 2.85 1.76 -7.45
CA LEU A 109 3.92 1.72 -8.45
C LEU A 109 4.05 3.07 -9.19
N ILE A 110 2.94 3.66 -9.61
CA ILE A 110 2.92 4.99 -10.26
C ILE A 110 3.51 6.06 -9.35
N LEU A 111 3.14 6.05 -8.06
CA LEU A 111 3.69 6.98 -7.07
C LEU A 111 5.20 6.81 -6.91
N ALA A 112 5.70 5.55 -6.84
CA ALA A 112 7.12 5.28 -6.74
C ALA A 112 7.89 5.84 -7.95
N VAL A 113 7.37 5.66 -9.17
CA VAL A 113 7.95 6.24 -10.40
C VAL A 113 8.00 7.76 -10.30
N GLY A 114 6.88 8.41 -9.91
CA GLY A 114 6.82 9.86 -9.74
C GLY A 114 7.77 10.39 -8.67
N LEU A 115 7.91 9.67 -7.55
CA LEU A 115 8.82 10.03 -6.45
C LEU A 115 10.29 9.92 -6.87
N VAL A 116 10.69 8.88 -7.62
CA VAL A 116 12.06 8.77 -8.15
C VAL A 116 12.33 9.88 -9.18
N ALA A 117 11.37 10.20 -10.04
CA ALA A 117 11.50 11.34 -10.94
C ALA A 117 11.66 12.67 -10.17
N LEU A 118 10.90 12.85 -9.08
CA LEU A 118 11.02 14.03 -8.21
C LEU A 118 12.37 14.05 -7.48
N ALA A 119 12.91 12.91 -7.07
CA ALA A 119 14.26 12.81 -6.50
C ALA A 119 15.32 13.32 -7.50
N LYS A 120 15.17 13.02 -8.80
CA LYS A 120 16.06 13.56 -9.84
C LYS A 120 15.98 15.08 -9.92
N VAL A 121 14.79 15.65 -9.84
CA VAL A 121 14.60 17.11 -9.81
C VAL A 121 15.26 17.69 -8.54
N ALA A 122 15.06 17.07 -7.38
CA ALA A 122 15.66 17.49 -6.13
C ALA A 122 17.21 17.48 -6.16
N LEU A 123 17.82 16.50 -6.86
CA LEU A 123 19.26 16.47 -7.10
C LEU A 123 19.75 17.68 -7.90
N ILE A 124 19.00 18.12 -8.91
CA ILE A 124 19.36 19.30 -9.73
C ILE A 124 19.35 20.56 -8.85
N PHE A 125 18.46 20.64 -7.86
CA PHE A 125 18.38 21.75 -6.92
C PHE A 125 19.26 21.56 -5.66
N HIS A 126 20.14 20.54 -5.62
CA HIS A 126 21.04 20.24 -4.51
C HIS A 126 20.32 20.09 -3.14
N SER A 127 19.13 19.51 -3.13
CA SER A 127 18.32 19.31 -1.92
C SER A 127 18.41 17.86 -1.42
N ASP A 128 19.46 17.53 -0.66
CA ASP A 128 19.69 16.17 -0.13
C ASP A 128 18.52 15.69 0.73
N ALA A 129 17.92 16.57 1.52
CA ALA A 129 16.75 16.23 2.35
C ALA A 129 15.56 15.78 1.51
N MET A 130 15.28 16.47 0.38
CA MET A 130 14.19 16.10 -0.53
C MET A 130 14.50 14.81 -1.28
N VAL A 131 15.75 14.62 -1.70
CA VAL A 131 16.19 13.35 -2.33
C VAL A 131 15.96 12.18 -1.36
N THR A 132 16.40 12.31 -0.12
CA THR A 132 16.22 11.28 0.92
C THR A 132 14.74 11.00 1.17
N LEU A 133 13.91 12.04 1.30
CA LEU A 133 12.47 11.91 1.50
C LEU A 133 11.80 11.16 0.33
N CYS A 134 12.08 11.58 -0.90
CA CYS A 134 11.54 10.93 -2.10
C CYS A 134 11.96 9.46 -2.19
N TRP A 135 13.24 9.17 -1.88
CA TRP A 135 13.79 7.83 -1.92
C TRP A 135 13.12 6.89 -0.91
N GLN A 136 13.00 7.34 0.33
CA GLN A 136 12.34 6.58 1.39
C GLN A 136 10.86 6.35 1.09
N THR A 137 10.17 7.38 0.59
CA THR A 137 8.74 7.27 0.23
C THR A 137 8.54 6.35 -0.97
N ALA A 138 9.43 6.39 -1.98
CA ALA A 138 9.38 5.48 -3.12
C ALA A 138 9.62 4.03 -2.70
N ALA A 139 10.60 3.78 -1.81
CA ALA A 139 10.85 2.44 -1.26
C ALA A 139 9.63 1.90 -0.51
N LEU A 140 9.00 2.72 0.35
CA LEU A 140 7.79 2.34 1.08
C LEU A 140 6.61 2.09 0.12
N SER A 141 6.47 2.91 -0.93
CA SER A 141 5.42 2.74 -1.94
C SER A 141 5.58 1.42 -2.71
N LEU A 142 6.80 1.06 -3.12
CA LEU A 142 7.08 -0.22 -3.76
C LEU A 142 6.86 -1.40 -2.81
N LEU A 143 7.26 -1.25 -1.54
CA LEU A 143 7.00 -2.27 -0.53
C LEU A 143 5.50 -2.51 -0.36
N LEU A 144 4.68 -1.46 -0.27
CA LEU A 144 3.23 -1.58 -0.20
C LEU A 144 2.64 -2.22 -1.47
N CYS A 145 3.17 -1.88 -2.64
CA CYS A 145 2.78 -2.50 -3.91
C CYS A 145 3.00 -4.01 -3.86
N PHE A 146 4.23 -4.47 -3.63
CA PHE A 146 4.57 -5.89 -3.69
C PHE A 146 4.02 -6.69 -2.51
N PHE A 147 3.92 -6.08 -1.34
CA PHE A 147 3.30 -6.68 -0.16
C PHE A 147 1.82 -7.01 -0.43
N ASN A 148 1.06 -6.07 -1.02
CA ASN A 148 -0.34 -6.30 -1.36
C ASN A 148 -0.54 -7.32 -2.47
N LEU A 149 0.48 -7.68 -3.25
CA LEU A 149 0.41 -8.74 -4.25
C LEU A 149 0.58 -10.16 -3.67
N ILE A 150 0.92 -10.29 -2.38
CA ILE A 150 0.98 -11.61 -1.72
C ILE A 150 -0.44 -12.22 -1.71
N PRO A 151 -0.60 -13.50 -2.16
CA PRO A 151 -1.91 -14.12 -2.32
C PRO A 151 -2.51 -14.62 -0.99
N ILE A 152 -2.52 -13.79 0.05
CA ILE A 152 -3.04 -14.10 1.39
C ILE A 152 -4.01 -13.01 1.83
N PRO A 153 -5.25 -13.36 2.22
CA PRO A 153 -6.16 -12.36 2.79
C PRO A 153 -5.56 -11.66 4.02
N PRO A 154 -5.82 -10.38 4.23
CA PRO A 154 -6.74 -9.51 3.50
C PRO A 154 -6.10 -8.75 2.31
N LEU A 155 -4.91 -9.15 1.84
CA LEU A 155 -4.15 -8.47 0.80
C LEU A 155 -4.79 -8.63 -0.59
N ASP A 156 -4.57 -7.67 -1.47
CA ASP A 156 -5.17 -7.61 -2.83
C ASP A 156 -4.84 -8.85 -3.66
N GLY A 157 -3.62 -9.36 -3.60
CA GLY A 157 -3.21 -10.58 -4.30
C GLY A 157 -4.10 -11.78 -4.01
N SER A 158 -4.72 -11.86 -2.84
CA SER A 158 -5.65 -12.93 -2.50
C SER A 158 -6.99 -12.82 -3.25
N GLN A 159 -7.44 -11.62 -3.56
CA GLN A 159 -8.64 -11.42 -4.37
C GLN A 159 -8.38 -11.78 -5.83
N VAL A 160 -7.21 -11.41 -6.36
CA VAL A 160 -6.77 -11.87 -7.69
C VAL A 160 -6.75 -13.39 -7.74
N MET A 161 -6.14 -14.05 -6.74
CA MET A 161 -6.13 -15.51 -6.63
C MET A 161 -7.56 -16.09 -6.59
N ARG A 162 -8.48 -15.48 -5.82
CA ARG A 162 -9.89 -15.88 -5.76
C ARG A 162 -10.53 -15.91 -7.15
N VAL A 163 -10.35 -14.84 -7.92
CA VAL A 163 -10.92 -14.74 -9.27
C VAL A 163 -10.31 -15.77 -10.21
N LEU A 164 -8.98 -15.92 -10.20
CA LEU A 164 -8.26 -16.85 -11.09
C LEU A 164 -8.58 -18.32 -10.78
N THR A 165 -8.82 -18.66 -9.52
CA THR A 165 -9.17 -20.04 -9.11
C THR A 165 -10.66 -20.33 -9.19
N GLY A 166 -11.51 -19.33 -9.47
CA GLY A 166 -12.97 -19.48 -9.46
C GLY A 166 -13.54 -19.71 -8.05
N MET A 167 -12.82 -19.33 -7.00
CA MET A 167 -13.25 -19.50 -5.62
C MET A 167 -14.49 -18.63 -5.33
N THR A 168 -15.51 -19.23 -4.68
CA THR A 168 -16.71 -18.49 -4.28
C THR A 168 -16.43 -17.48 -3.15
N TRP A 169 -17.28 -16.47 -3.02
CA TRP A 169 -17.15 -15.48 -1.94
C TRP A 169 -17.27 -16.10 -0.54
N GLU A 170 -18.10 -17.13 -0.37
CA GLU A 170 -18.27 -17.83 0.90
C GLU A 170 -17.01 -18.62 1.27
N ALA A 171 -16.37 -19.27 0.30
CA ALA A 171 -15.11 -19.97 0.50
C ALA A 171 -13.98 -18.99 0.82
N TYR A 172 -13.90 -17.86 0.08
CA TYR A 172 -12.95 -16.80 0.35
C TYR A 172 -13.13 -16.19 1.74
N ALA A 173 -14.36 -15.87 2.16
CA ALA A 173 -14.66 -15.29 3.46
C ALA A 173 -14.23 -16.21 4.62
N ARG A 174 -14.41 -17.53 4.47
CA ARG A 174 -13.89 -18.52 5.44
C ARG A 174 -12.37 -18.54 5.53
N PHE A 175 -11.68 -18.29 4.42
CA PHE A 175 -10.23 -18.16 4.40
C PHE A 175 -9.78 -16.83 5.02
N ALA A 176 -10.47 -15.75 4.69
CA ALA A 176 -10.13 -14.38 5.08
C ALA A 176 -10.21 -14.16 6.60
N GLN A 177 -11.06 -14.89 7.33
CA GLN A 177 -11.13 -14.79 8.80
C GLN A 177 -9.80 -15.12 9.50
N PHE A 178 -8.95 -15.95 8.89
CA PHE A 178 -7.61 -16.29 9.39
C PHE A 178 -6.50 -15.54 8.68
N GLY A 179 -6.84 -14.65 7.76
CA GLY A 179 -5.91 -14.01 6.85
C GLY A 179 -4.83 -13.21 7.56
N PHE A 180 -5.19 -12.46 8.60
CA PHE A 180 -4.21 -11.68 9.38
C PHE A 180 -3.15 -12.57 10.03
N ILE A 181 -3.54 -13.73 10.58
CA ILE A 181 -2.60 -14.72 11.11
C ILE A 181 -1.74 -15.28 9.99
N GLY A 182 -2.35 -15.57 8.83
CA GLY A 182 -1.64 -16.04 7.63
C GLY A 182 -0.55 -15.08 7.18
N VAL A 183 -0.84 -13.78 7.13
CA VAL A 183 0.14 -12.73 6.80
C VAL A 183 1.30 -12.72 7.79
N ILE A 184 1.01 -12.74 9.11
CA ILE A 184 2.06 -12.79 10.14
C ILE A 184 2.94 -14.02 9.95
N LEU A 185 2.37 -15.21 9.76
CA LEU A 185 3.13 -16.44 9.58
C LEU A 185 3.99 -16.42 8.33
N VAL A 186 3.46 -15.95 7.19
CA VAL A 186 4.22 -15.87 5.93
C VAL A 186 5.38 -14.88 6.03
N LEU A 187 5.21 -13.80 6.75
CA LEU A 187 6.31 -12.85 7.02
C LEU A 187 7.40 -13.41 7.95
N GLN A 188 7.16 -14.53 8.66
CA GLN A 188 8.23 -15.24 9.38
C GLN A 188 9.11 -16.07 8.44
N ILE A 189 8.65 -16.40 7.26
CA ILE A 189 9.38 -17.20 6.27
C ILE A 189 10.47 -16.34 5.63
N GLN A 190 11.74 -16.66 5.93
CA GLN A 190 12.89 -15.87 5.46
C GLN A 190 12.93 -15.69 3.93
N PRO A 191 12.72 -16.72 3.08
CA PRO A 191 12.67 -16.55 1.62
C PRO A 191 11.60 -15.54 1.16
N VAL A 192 10.45 -15.47 1.82
CA VAL A 192 9.39 -14.49 1.48
C VAL A 192 9.85 -13.07 1.76
N ARG A 193 10.45 -12.83 2.94
CA ARG A 193 11.01 -11.52 3.26
C ARG A 193 12.13 -11.11 2.31
N GLN A 194 13.01 -12.05 1.97
CA GLN A 194 14.09 -11.81 1.00
C GLN A 194 13.52 -11.45 -0.37
N LEU A 195 12.58 -12.24 -0.90
CA LEU A 195 11.94 -11.95 -2.18
C LEU A 195 11.29 -10.56 -2.18
N LEU A 196 10.53 -10.23 -1.12
CA LEU A 196 9.88 -8.93 -0.98
C LEU A 196 10.90 -7.78 -0.95
N SER A 197 12.00 -7.96 -0.24
CA SER A 197 13.12 -7.01 -0.23
C SER A 197 13.77 -6.88 -1.61
N ASP A 198 14.10 -8.01 -2.24
CA ASP A 198 14.80 -8.04 -3.52
C ASP A 198 13.99 -7.39 -4.65
N VAL A 199 12.68 -7.69 -4.74
CA VAL A 199 11.82 -7.05 -5.74
C VAL A 199 11.62 -5.57 -5.45
N THR A 200 11.49 -5.17 -4.19
CA THR A 200 11.33 -3.76 -3.78
C THR A 200 12.58 -2.96 -4.14
N PHE A 201 13.75 -3.36 -3.63
CA PHE A 201 14.99 -2.64 -3.88
C PHE A 201 15.51 -2.81 -5.31
N GLY A 202 15.31 -3.97 -5.92
CA GLY A 202 15.63 -4.19 -7.33
C GLY A 202 14.84 -3.26 -8.25
N THR A 203 13.54 -3.10 -8.02
CA THR A 203 12.70 -2.16 -8.76
C THR A 203 13.11 -0.70 -8.50
N LEU A 204 13.38 -0.35 -7.23
CA LEU A 204 13.84 1.00 -6.88
C LEU A 204 15.14 1.36 -7.60
N LEU A 205 16.12 0.46 -7.59
CA LEU A 205 17.39 0.65 -8.28
C LEU A 205 17.24 0.70 -9.80
N LEU A 206 16.33 -0.08 -10.37
CA LEU A 206 15.98 -0.01 -11.79
C LEU A 206 15.41 1.37 -12.14
N LEU A 207 14.46 1.87 -11.36
CA LEU A 207 13.90 3.21 -11.54
C LEU A 207 14.99 4.28 -11.40
N ALA A 208 15.85 4.16 -10.39
CA ALA A 208 16.98 5.08 -10.20
C ALA A 208 17.90 5.15 -11.42
N ARG A 209 18.23 4.00 -12.03
CA ARG A 209 19.02 3.94 -13.26
C ARG A 209 18.31 4.61 -14.44
N ILE A 210 17.01 4.35 -14.62
CA ILE A 210 16.20 4.95 -15.69
C ILE A 210 16.19 6.48 -15.60
N PHE A 211 16.02 7.03 -14.38
CA PHE A 211 15.98 8.46 -14.16
C PHE A 211 17.37 9.10 -13.92
N GLY A 212 18.45 8.30 -13.88
CA GLY A 212 19.81 8.78 -13.62
C GLY A 212 19.96 9.39 -12.22
N VAL A 213 19.35 8.77 -11.22
CA VAL A 213 19.51 9.09 -9.78
C VAL A 213 20.59 8.18 -9.25
N HIS A 214 21.80 8.72 -9.00
CA HIS A 214 22.99 7.99 -8.52
C HIS A 214 23.44 8.57 -7.20
#